data_2fce99566a8b901893ed334df0988a33
#
_entry.id   2fce99566a8b901893ed334df0988a33
#
_cell.length_a   1.000
_cell.length_b   1.000
_cell.length_c   1.000
_cell.angle_alpha   90.00
_cell.angle_beta   90.00
_cell.angle_gamma   90.00
#
_symmetry.space_group_name_H-M   'P 1'
#
loop_
_entity.id
_entity.type
_entity.pdbx_description
1 polymer ?
#
loop_
_entity_poly.entity_id
_entity_poly.type
_entity_poly.pdbx_seq_one_letter_code
_entity_poly.pdbx_strand_id
1 'polypeptide(L)'
;MSKILVTGASGYVGTQLVAALLRGGARQPVRAQVREAAREDGLRAAVRRAPGLQDSAPGFEDSDAGLEVVTADLMSDDGWKAVMTGVDEVYHVASPIPPAQPQDPDELIVPAREGALRVLRAARDAGARRVVLTSSFAAIGYTPKPDADFTEDDWTDPDMPGLPPYPRSKTIAERAAWDFMRAEGGGTELVVVNPTFILGPPLTAATGSSMYLIKAMFSGEMSVAPRHRFGIADVRDVADLHIRAMAAPAAAGKRFIGVSDHPPMSYLELAELLRRRFGPLAARVPTEEAPGDELPRLVIHNDRAKEELGWRPRPAEATIADTVENLRERGELPE
;
A
#
# COMPACT_ATOMS: atom_id res chain seq x y z
N MET A 1 10.14 25.04 10.62
CA MET A 1 10.65 24.07 9.63
C MET A 1 9.47 23.26 9.16
N SER A 2 9.35 23.07 7.86
CA SER A 2 8.34 22.19 7.24
C SER A 2 8.57 20.74 7.66
N LYS A 3 7.49 19.95 7.78
CA LYS A 3 7.56 18.54 8.18
C LYS A 3 6.85 17.67 7.15
N ILE A 4 7.28 16.41 7.06
CA ILE A 4 6.60 15.35 6.32
C ILE A 4 5.76 14.54 7.30
N LEU A 5 4.49 14.29 6.97
CA LEU A 5 3.64 13.37 7.74
C LEU A 5 3.43 12.07 6.97
N VAL A 6 3.65 10.94 7.62
CA VAL A 6 3.23 9.61 7.14
C VAL A 6 2.17 9.06 8.07
N THR A 7 0.95 8.87 7.60
CA THR A 7 -0.11 8.22 8.39
C THR A 7 -0.03 6.70 8.22
N GLY A 8 -0.42 5.95 9.26
CA GLY A 8 -0.31 4.49 9.22
C GLY A 8 1.13 3.98 9.18
N ALA A 9 2.04 4.72 9.75
CA ALA A 9 3.48 4.51 9.69
C ALA A 9 3.93 3.12 10.22
N SER A 10 3.20 2.51 11.14
CA SER A 10 3.49 1.16 11.66
C SER A 10 2.94 0.03 10.79
N GLY A 11 2.23 0.34 9.70
CA GLY A 11 1.72 -0.63 8.75
C GLY A 11 2.77 -1.10 7.75
N TYR A 12 2.40 -2.09 6.91
CA TYR A 12 3.31 -2.71 5.94
C TYR A 12 3.93 -1.69 4.96
N VAL A 13 3.11 -0.91 4.26
CA VAL A 13 3.58 0.12 3.33
C VAL A 13 4.16 1.32 4.10
N GLY A 14 3.50 1.74 5.19
CA GLY A 14 3.91 2.92 5.95
C GLY A 14 5.32 2.80 6.52
N THR A 15 5.69 1.63 7.06
CA THR A 15 7.05 1.41 7.62
C THR A 15 8.12 1.46 6.53
N GLN A 16 7.86 0.87 5.36
CA GLN A 16 8.76 0.95 4.21
C GLN A 16 8.94 2.39 3.72
N LEU A 17 7.87 3.14 3.68
CA LEU A 17 7.90 4.55 3.27
C LEU A 17 8.68 5.41 4.26
N VAL A 18 8.45 5.27 5.57
CA VAL A 18 9.25 5.97 6.60
C VAL A 18 10.73 5.63 6.46
N ALA A 19 11.07 4.34 6.33
CA ALA A 19 12.45 3.91 6.14
C ALA A 19 13.07 4.48 4.84
N ALA A 20 12.32 4.54 3.74
CA ALA A 20 12.78 5.09 2.47
C ALA A 20 13.02 6.60 2.55
N LEU A 21 12.13 7.36 3.20
CA LEU A 21 12.27 8.80 3.42
C LEU A 21 13.53 9.12 4.25
N LEU A 22 13.74 8.41 5.34
CA LEU A 22 14.89 8.62 6.22
C LEU A 22 16.21 8.25 5.51
N ARG A 23 16.23 7.16 4.72
CA ARG A 23 17.38 6.73 3.92
C ARG A 23 17.73 7.75 2.84
N GLY A 24 16.74 8.34 2.20
CA GLY A 24 16.91 9.37 1.17
C GLY A 24 17.45 10.69 1.72
N GLY A 25 17.74 10.78 3.03
CA GLY A 25 18.20 12.02 3.66
C GLY A 25 17.11 13.09 3.58
N ALA A 26 15.88 12.75 3.95
CA ALA A 26 14.77 13.69 3.95
C ALA A 26 15.23 15.02 4.56
N ARG A 27 15.14 16.10 3.79
CA ARG A 27 15.56 17.44 4.23
C ARG A 27 14.70 18.00 5.38
N GLN A 28 13.60 17.32 5.66
CA GLN A 28 12.60 17.70 6.64
C GLN A 28 12.37 16.54 7.61
N PRO A 29 12.09 16.82 8.90
CA PRO A 29 11.73 15.78 9.87
C PRO A 29 10.51 14.99 9.39
N VAL A 30 10.58 13.66 9.56
CA VAL A 30 9.47 12.74 9.26
C VAL A 30 8.64 12.54 10.52
N ARG A 31 7.39 12.95 10.48
CA ARG A 31 6.39 12.67 11.50
C ARG A 31 5.62 11.41 11.12
N ALA A 32 5.77 10.37 11.92
CA ALA A 32 5.13 9.07 11.73
C ALA A 32 3.89 8.97 12.62
N GLN A 33 2.70 8.95 12.02
CA GLN A 33 1.46 8.77 12.77
C GLN A 33 1.18 7.28 12.96
N VAL A 34 0.92 6.89 14.20
CA VAL A 34 0.45 5.56 14.62
C VAL A 34 -0.89 5.69 15.34
N ARG A 35 -1.71 4.63 15.33
CA ARG A 35 -3.00 4.64 16.01
C ARG A 35 -2.85 4.58 17.53
N GLU A 36 -1.86 3.83 18.01
CA GLU A 36 -1.61 3.56 19.43
C GLU A 36 -0.14 3.79 19.74
N ALA A 37 0.15 4.46 20.86
CA ALA A 37 1.52 4.73 21.30
C ALA A 37 2.37 3.46 21.46
N ALA A 38 1.76 2.35 21.86
CA ALA A 38 2.42 1.05 21.99
C ALA A 38 3.07 0.54 20.69
N ARG A 39 2.75 1.13 19.53
CA ARG A 39 3.36 0.77 18.25
C ARG A 39 4.67 1.50 17.95
N GLU A 40 5.03 2.51 18.74
CA GLU A 40 6.22 3.34 18.54
C GLU A 40 7.52 2.52 18.56
N ASP A 41 7.74 1.73 19.61
CA ASP A 41 8.98 0.96 19.77
C ASP A 41 9.18 -0.03 18.61
N GLY A 42 8.10 -0.70 18.20
CA GLY A 42 8.11 -1.61 17.05
C GLY A 42 8.43 -0.91 15.73
N LEU A 43 7.88 0.30 15.51
CA LEU A 43 8.18 1.12 14.34
C LEU A 43 9.64 1.55 14.33
N ARG A 44 10.14 2.11 15.43
CA ARG A 44 11.54 2.54 15.55
C ARG A 44 12.51 1.38 15.33
N ALA A 45 12.25 0.24 15.95
CA ALA A 45 13.08 -0.96 15.77
C ALA A 45 13.08 -1.47 14.32
N ALA A 46 11.93 -1.42 13.63
CA ALA A 46 11.83 -1.83 12.23
C ALA A 46 12.59 -0.88 11.30
N VAL A 47 12.46 0.42 11.53
CA VAL A 47 13.17 1.46 10.75
C VAL A 47 14.69 1.29 10.92
N ARG A 48 15.18 1.10 12.13
CA ARG A 48 16.62 0.88 12.37
C ARG A 48 17.18 -0.36 11.67
N ARG A 49 16.37 -1.42 11.51
CA ARG A 49 16.77 -2.65 10.81
C ARG A 49 16.63 -2.57 9.29
N ALA A 50 16.03 -1.50 8.77
CA ALA A 50 15.83 -1.38 7.33
C ALA A 50 17.18 -1.33 6.59
N PRO A 51 17.34 -2.11 5.50
CA PRO A 51 18.60 -2.14 4.75
C PRO A 51 19.03 -0.75 4.27
N GLY A 52 20.32 -0.42 4.43
CA GLY A 52 20.91 0.85 4.02
C GLY A 52 20.68 2.03 4.95
N LEU A 53 19.98 1.86 6.10
CA LEU A 53 19.91 2.89 7.13
C LEU A 53 21.06 2.75 8.15
N GLN A 54 21.56 1.54 8.38
CA GLN A 54 22.70 1.29 9.29
C GLN A 54 24.00 1.89 8.78
N ASP A 55 24.15 2.03 7.46
CA ASP A 55 25.37 2.54 6.82
C ASP A 55 25.32 4.05 6.52
N SER A 56 24.17 4.69 6.66
CA SER A 56 23.93 6.02 6.06
C SER A 56 24.16 7.21 6.99
N ALA A 57 24.28 7.02 8.32
CA ALA A 57 24.56 8.12 9.25
C ALA A 57 25.30 7.63 10.50
N PRO A 58 26.57 8.01 10.68
CA PRO A 58 27.22 7.92 11.98
C PRO A 58 26.41 8.74 13.00
N GLY A 59 25.88 8.09 14.05
CA GLY A 59 25.05 8.73 15.07
C GLY A 59 23.54 8.45 14.95
N PHE A 60 23.10 7.65 13.99
CA PHE A 60 21.70 7.19 13.92
C PHE A 60 21.33 6.26 15.11
N GLU A 61 22.34 5.70 15.79
CA GLU A 61 22.16 4.86 16.98
C GLU A 61 21.79 5.67 18.25
N ASP A 62 22.19 6.95 18.33
CA ASP A 62 22.02 7.79 19.52
C ASP A 62 20.89 8.83 19.43
N SER A 63 20.38 9.06 18.25
CA SER A 63 19.23 9.94 18.07
C SER A 63 18.35 9.39 16.97
N ASP A 64 17.07 9.20 17.24
CA ASP A 64 16.02 9.09 16.23
C ASP A 64 15.94 10.42 15.42
N ALA A 65 17.08 10.95 15.04
CA ALA A 65 17.26 12.25 14.43
C ALA A 65 16.49 12.31 13.11
N GLY A 66 15.34 12.99 13.17
CA GLY A 66 14.46 13.14 12.04
C GLY A 66 13.16 12.32 12.09
N LEU A 67 12.97 11.43 13.07
CA LEU A 67 11.73 10.67 13.24
C LEU A 67 10.96 11.10 14.51
N GLU A 68 9.83 11.77 14.32
CA GLU A 68 8.86 12.10 15.37
C GLU A 68 7.68 11.13 15.27
N VAL A 69 7.33 10.43 16.36
CA VAL A 69 6.15 9.55 16.38
C VAL A 69 5.02 10.25 17.12
N VAL A 70 3.82 10.23 16.52
CA VAL A 70 2.61 10.88 17.04
C VAL A 70 1.42 9.94 16.94
N THR A 71 0.42 10.17 17.79
CA THR A 71 -0.80 9.36 17.80
C THR A 71 -2.01 10.14 17.30
N ALA A 72 -2.80 9.52 16.45
CA ALA A 72 -4.14 9.94 16.06
C ALA A 72 -4.93 8.73 15.54
N ASP A 73 -6.25 8.78 15.64
CA ASP A 73 -7.13 7.73 15.11
C ASP A 73 -7.91 8.27 13.91
N LEU A 74 -7.97 7.49 12.82
CA LEU A 74 -8.83 7.80 11.67
C LEU A 74 -10.32 7.82 12.02
N MET A 75 -10.70 7.23 13.14
CA MET A 75 -12.08 7.17 13.59
C MET A 75 -12.46 8.31 14.55
N SER A 76 -11.51 9.18 14.92
CA SER A 76 -11.74 10.35 15.78
C SER A 76 -11.22 11.62 15.11
N ASP A 77 -11.89 12.75 15.35
CA ASP A 77 -11.40 14.06 14.92
C ASP A 77 -10.29 14.59 15.84
N ASP A 78 -10.13 13.98 17.01
CA ASP A 78 -9.17 14.43 18.01
C ASP A 78 -7.72 14.23 17.56
N GLY A 79 -6.87 15.20 17.92
CA GLY A 79 -5.42 15.13 17.71
C GLY A 79 -4.94 15.56 16.31
N TRP A 80 -5.76 15.50 15.26
CA TRP A 80 -5.32 15.76 13.88
C TRP A 80 -4.78 17.18 13.68
N LYS A 81 -5.35 18.18 14.36
CA LYS A 81 -4.82 19.55 14.32
C LYS A 81 -3.38 19.62 14.86
N ALA A 82 -3.08 18.92 15.94
CA ALA A 82 -1.72 18.87 16.50
C ALA A 82 -0.78 18.09 15.59
N VAL A 83 -1.24 16.93 15.07
CA VAL A 83 -0.48 16.08 14.13
C VAL A 83 -0.13 16.83 12.85
N MET A 84 -0.99 17.71 12.35
CA MET A 84 -0.75 18.48 11.12
C MET A 84 0.06 19.78 11.35
N THR A 85 0.36 20.15 12.59
CA THR A 85 1.08 21.40 12.85
C THR A 85 2.46 21.42 12.20
N GLY A 86 2.69 22.35 11.28
CA GLY A 86 3.94 22.54 10.54
C GLY A 86 4.17 21.49 9.43
N VAL A 87 3.17 20.69 9.09
CA VAL A 87 3.24 19.71 8.00
C VAL A 87 2.98 20.40 6.65
N ASP A 88 3.84 20.13 5.69
CA ASP A 88 3.73 20.58 4.30
C ASP A 88 3.41 19.45 3.32
N GLU A 89 3.89 18.26 3.62
CA GLU A 89 3.74 17.06 2.78
C GLU A 89 3.10 15.92 3.59
N VAL A 90 2.04 15.33 3.05
CA VAL A 90 1.30 14.26 3.70
C VAL A 90 1.30 13.01 2.82
N TYR A 91 1.82 11.91 3.35
CA TYR A 91 1.62 10.59 2.79
C TYR A 91 0.52 9.88 3.58
N HIS A 92 -0.67 9.84 3.01
CA HIS A 92 -1.82 9.20 3.66
C HIS A 92 -1.89 7.73 3.28
N VAL A 93 -1.19 6.89 4.05
CA VAL A 93 -1.11 5.43 3.85
C VAL A 93 -2.12 4.68 4.71
N ALA A 94 -2.51 5.26 5.83
CA ALA A 94 -3.46 4.65 6.75
C ALA A 94 -4.81 4.38 6.09
N SER A 95 -5.31 3.17 6.25
CA SER A 95 -6.69 2.80 5.92
C SER A 95 -7.19 1.82 6.97
N PRO A 96 -8.38 2.04 7.54
CA PRO A 96 -8.97 1.08 8.46
C PRO A 96 -9.39 -0.16 7.66
N ILE A 97 -8.68 -1.26 7.87
CA ILE A 97 -9.01 -2.56 7.30
C ILE A 97 -9.23 -3.50 8.48
N PRO A 98 -10.46 -3.99 8.68
CA PRO A 98 -10.73 -4.96 9.73
C PRO A 98 -10.01 -6.29 9.45
N PRO A 99 -9.65 -7.07 10.49
CA PRO A 99 -8.94 -8.32 10.33
C PRO A 99 -9.75 -9.42 9.61
N ALA A 100 -11.07 -9.30 9.61
CA ALA A 100 -11.99 -10.17 8.89
C ALA A 100 -12.97 -9.35 8.06
N GLN A 101 -13.55 -9.95 7.02
CA GLN A 101 -14.59 -9.27 6.25
C GLN A 101 -15.83 -9.07 7.16
N PRO A 102 -16.31 -7.84 7.33
CA PRO A 102 -17.52 -7.58 8.10
C PRO A 102 -18.75 -8.13 7.38
N GLN A 103 -19.80 -8.45 8.15
CA GLN A 103 -21.08 -8.85 7.58
C GLN A 103 -21.81 -7.66 6.95
N ASP A 104 -21.69 -6.49 7.58
CA ASP A 104 -22.20 -5.24 7.04
C ASP A 104 -21.07 -4.53 6.25
N PRO A 105 -21.22 -4.33 4.92
CA PRO A 105 -20.25 -3.60 4.12
C PRO A 105 -19.94 -2.19 4.63
N ASP A 106 -20.86 -1.53 5.29
CA ASP A 106 -20.70 -0.16 5.82
C ASP A 106 -19.67 -0.09 6.96
N GLU A 107 -19.46 -1.19 7.68
CA GLU A 107 -18.38 -1.28 8.69
C GLU A 107 -16.97 -1.14 8.07
N LEU A 108 -16.85 -1.33 6.76
CA LEU A 108 -15.61 -1.11 6.00
C LEU A 108 -15.66 0.20 5.20
N ILE A 109 -16.78 0.48 4.54
CA ILE A 109 -16.96 1.60 3.62
C ILE A 109 -16.91 2.93 4.36
N VAL A 110 -17.70 3.08 5.42
CA VAL A 110 -17.81 4.33 6.17
C VAL A 110 -16.46 4.72 6.80
N PRO A 111 -15.76 3.83 7.55
CA PRO A 111 -14.45 4.15 8.09
C PRO A 111 -13.40 4.51 7.02
N ALA A 112 -13.39 3.82 5.90
CA ALA A 112 -12.44 4.10 4.82
C ALA A 112 -12.67 5.50 4.21
N ARG A 113 -13.92 5.86 3.95
CA ARG A 113 -14.31 7.17 3.42
C ARG A 113 -14.04 8.30 4.42
N GLU A 114 -14.58 8.17 5.63
CA GLU A 114 -14.47 9.23 6.63
C GLU A 114 -13.02 9.41 7.12
N GLY A 115 -12.27 8.32 7.23
CA GLY A 115 -10.85 8.40 7.58
C GLY A 115 -10.04 9.16 6.52
N ALA A 116 -10.27 8.91 5.24
CA ALA A 116 -9.62 9.63 4.16
C ALA A 116 -9.98 11.14 4.19
N LEU A 117 -11.26 11.44 4.30
CA LEU A 117 -11.75 12.83 4.35
C LEU A 117 -11.23 13.59 5.56
N ARG A 118 -11.12 12.92 6.71
CA ARG A 118 -10.57 13.52 7.94
C ARG A 118 -9.14 14.01 7.76
N VAL A 119 -8.29 13.17 7.18
CA VAL A 119 -6.89 13.54 6.91
C VAL A 119 -6.81 14.65 5.88
N LEU A 120 -7.62 14.61 4.82
CA LEU A 120 -7.67 15.65 3.79
C LEU A 120 -8.12 17.00 4.35
N ARG A 121 -9.18 17.03 5.19
CA ARG A 121 -9.62 18.26 5.89
C ARG A 121 -8.50 18.81 6.76
N ALA A 122 -7.87 17.97 7.57
CA ALA A 122 -6.81 18.38 8.45
C ALA A 122 -5.58 18.91 7.68
N ALA A 123 -5.22 18.29 6.56
CA ALA A 123 -4.14 18.75 5.68
C ALA A 123 -4.45 20.11 5.05
N ARG A 124 -5.65 20.29 4.49
CA ARG A 124 -6.13 21.58 3.95
C ARG A 124 -6.09 22.67 5.02
N ASP A 125 -6.63 22.40 6.20
CA ASP A 125 -6.74 23.39 7.29
C ASP A 125 -5.36 23.77 7.84
N ALA A 126 -4.38 22.88 7.74
CA ALA A 126 -2.98 23.16 8.07
C ALA A 126 -2.20 23.87 6.95
N GLY A 127 -2.77 23.98 5.76
CA GLY A 127 -2.12 24.56 4.58
C GLY A 127 -1.05 23.65 3.97
N ALA A 128 -1.17 22.33 4.13
CA ALA A 128 -0.27 21.37 3.52
C ALA A 128 -0.28 21.52 1.99
N ARG A 129 0.89 21.48 1.37
CA ARG A 129 1.05 21.65 -0.07
C ARG A 129 0.45 20.50 -0.86
N ARG A 130 0.73 19.26 -0.43
CA ARG A 130 0.30 18.05 -1.17
C ARG A 130 -0.01 16.90 -0.25
N VAL A 131 -1.04 16.14 -0.62
CA VAL A 131 -1.35 14.83 -0.05
C VAL A 131 -1.14 13.77 -1.13
N VAL A 132 -0.34 12.73 -0.84
CA VAL A 132 -0.28 11.50 -1.63
C VAL A 132 -1.08 10.42 -0.89
N LEU A 133 -2.22 10.04 -1.46
CA LEU A 133 -3.16 9.08 -0.90
C LEU A 133 -2.88 7.67 -1.42
N THR A 134 -2.73 6.71 -0.55
CA THR A 134 -2.71 5.27 -0.90
C THR A 134 -4.13 4.76 -1.06
N SER A 135 -4.56 4.59 -2.30
CA SER A 135 -5.79 3.88 -2.65
C SER A 135 -5.49 2.41 -2.97
N SER A 136 -6.06 1.89 -4.03
CA SER A 136 -5.84 0.51 -4.49
C SER A 136 -6.24 0.38 -5.96
N PHE A 137 -5.62 -0.54 -6.69
CA PHE A 137 -6.13 -0.99 -8.00
C PHE A 137 -7.58 -1.49 -7.91
N ALA A 138 -8.04 -1.88 -6.73
CA ALA A 138 -9.43 -2.24 -6.49
C ALA A 138 -10.44 -1.10 -6.80
N ALA A 139 -9.98 0.17 -6.78
CA ALA A 139 -10.80 1.31 -7.22
C ALA A 139 -10.83 1.50 -8.75
N ILE A 140 -10.03 0.72 -9.49
CA ILE A 140 -9.84 0.84 -10.94
C ILE A 140 -10.44 -0.36 -11.69
N GLY A 141 -10.04 -1.58 -11.36
CA GLY A 141 -10.09 -2.73 -12.25
C GLY A 141 -11.05 -3.85 -11.82
N TYR A 142 -12.10 -3.58 -11.05
CA TYR A 142 -13.07 -4.61 -10.63
C TYR A 142 -14.40 -4.57 -11.39
N THR A 143 -14.60 -3.61 -12.28
CA THR A 143 -15.70 -3.64 -13.25
C THR A 143 -15.22 -4.34 -14.51
N PRO A 144 -15.90 -5.42 -14.95
CA PRO A 144 -15.52 -6.13 -16.17
C PRO A 144 -15.50 -5.21 -17.40
N LYS A 145 -14.47 -5.34 -18.20
CA LYS A 145 -14.33 -4.68 -19.52
C LYS A 145 -14.12 -5.74 -20.60
N PRO A 146 -14.62 -5.51 -21.83
CA PRO A 146 -14.51 -6.47 -22.92
C PRO A 146 -13.06 -6.85 -23.27
N ASP A 147 -12.15 -5.90 -23.20
CA ASP A 147 -10.70 -6.06 -23.48
C ASP A 147 -9.88 -6.37 -22.23
N ALA A 148 -10.49 -6.20 -21.03
CA ALA A 148 -9.83 -6.37 -19.72
C ALA A 148 -8.50 -5.61 -19.59
N ASP A 149 -8.44 -4.42 -20.20
CA ASP A 149 -7.26 -3.54 -20.29
C ASP A 149 -7.50 -2.29 -19.44
N PHE A 150 -6.72 -2.11 -18.36
CA PHE A 150 -6.96 -1.11 -17.32
C PHE A 150 -5.84 -0.09 -17.21
N THR A 151 -6.24 1.18 -17.16
CA THR A 151 -5.40 2.34 -16.95
C THR A 151 -5.89 3.15 -15.74
N GLU A 152 -5.19 4.23 -15.41
CA GLU A 152 -5.59 5.14 -14.34
C GLU A 152 -6.87 5.93 -14.64
N ASP A 153 -7.39 5.90 -15.85
CA ASP A 153 -8.62 6.58 -16.22
C ASP A 153 -9.87 5.75 -15.93
N ASP A 154 -9.68 4.45 -15.66
CA ASP A 154 -10.75 3.52 -15.33
C ASP A 154 -11.19 3.63 -13.86
N TRP A 155 -12.46 3.24 -13.64
CA TRP A 155 -13.05 3.18 -12.30
C TRP A 155 -13.85 1.91 -12.12
N THR A 156 -13.68 1.30 -10.96
CA THR A 156 -14.63 0.29 -10.50
C THR A 156 -15.97 0.93 -10.23
N ASP A 157 -17.05 0.31 -10.71
CA ASP A 157 -18.42 0.70 -10.39
C ASP A 157 -18.77 0.21 -8.98
N PRO A 158 -18.94 1.10 -7.98
CA PRO A 158 -19.25 0.70 -6.62
C PRO A 158 -20.66 0.09 -6.47
N ASP A 159 -21.53 0.31 -7.44
CA ASP A 159 -22.93 -0.16 -7.42
C ASP A 159 -23.11 -1.46 -8.18
N MET A 160 -22.04 -2.00 -8.76
CA MET A 160 -22.06 -3.27 -9.50
C MET A 160 -22.56 -4.41 -8.60
N PRO A 161 -23.58 -5.18 -9.05
CA PRO A 161 -24.06 -6.35 -8.32
C PRO A 161 -22.95 -7.35 -8.05
N GLY A 162 -22.86 -7.85 -6.82
CA GLY A 162 -21.85 -8.83 -6.41
C GLY A 162 -20.45 -8.30 -6.18
N LEU A 163 -20.22 -6.97 -6.28
CA LEU A 163 -18.92 -6.38 -5.95
C LEU A 163 -18.60 -6.60 -4.47
N PRO A 164 -17.44 -7.20 -4.15
CA PRO A 164 -17.02 -7.40 -2.77
C PRO A 164 -16.92 -6.07 -1.98
N PRO A 165 -17.07 -6.09 -0.65
CA PRO A 165 -16.99 -4.89 0.19
C PRO A 165 -15.68 -4.11 0.05
N TYR A 166 -14.54 -4.78 -0.10
CA TYR A 166 -13.24 -4.12 -0.18
C TYR A 166 -13.07 -3.25 -1.44
N PRO A 167 -13.27 -3.73 -2.67
CA PRO A 167 -13.25 -2.87 -3.85
C PRO A 167 -14.25 -1.72 -3.77
N ARG A 168 -15.47 -1.98 -3.27
CA ARG A 168 -16.46 -0.94 -3.05
C ARG A 168 -15.97 0.14 -2.12
N SER A 169 -15.39 -0.22 -0.98
CA SER A 169 -14.87 0.73 0.01
C SER A 169 -13.74 1.59 -0.55
N LYS A 170 -12.82 1.00 -1.31
CA LYS A 170 -11.70 1.73 -1.93
C LYS A 170 -12.19 2.70 -3.01
N THR A 171 -13.14 2.28 -3.82
CA THR A 171 -13.73 3.14 -4.86
C THR A 171 -14.46 4.33 -4.25
N ILE A 172 -15.32 4.09 -3.26
CA ILE A 172 -16.10 5.15 -2.60
C ILE A 172 -15.17 6.13 -1.86
N ALA A 173 -14.16 5.62 -1.14
CA ALA A 173 -13.22 6.47 -0.41
C ALA A 173 -12.38 7.34 -1.35
N GLU A 174 -11.89 6.78 -2.47
CA GLU A 174 -11.10 7.53 -3.44
C GLU A 174 -11.95 8.58 -4.17
N ARG A 175 -13.16 8.22 -4.63
CA ARG A 175 -14.09 9.18 -5.25
C ARG A 175 -14.42 10.33 -4.30
N ALA A 176 -14.73 10.02 -3.04
CA ALA A 176 -14.99 11.04 -2.02
C ALA A 176 -13.77 11.96 -1.78
N ALA A 177 -12.55 11.42 -1.83
CA ALA A 177 -11.33 12.23 -1.73
C ALA A 177 -11.22 13.23 -2.91
N TRP A 178 -11.45 12.78 -4.14
CA TRP A 178 -11.44 13.65 -5.33
C TRP A 178 -12.55 14.69 -5.30
N ASP A 179 -13.76 14.31 -4.87
CA ASP A 179 -14.91 15.21 -4.75
C ASP A 179 -14.62 16.32 -3.72
N PHE A 180 -14.10 15.95 -2.56
CA PHE A 180 -13.69 16.90 -1.52
C PHE A 180 -12.63 17.87 -2.04
N MET A 181 -11.60 17.36 -2.71
CA MET A 181 -10.52 18.23 -3.21
C MET A 181 -11.00 19.21 -4.28
N ARG A 182 -11.96 18.82 -5.14
CA ARG A 182 -12.58 19.74 -6.11
C ARG A 182 -13.43 20.82 -5.46
N ALA A 183 -14.17 20.46 -4.42
CA ALA A 183 -15.12 21.38 -3.77
C ALA A 183 -14.46 22.25 -2.69
N GLU A 184 -13.55 21.67 -1.93
CA GLU A 184 -13.07 22.25 -0.68
C GLU A 184 -11.54 22.17 -0.48
N GLY A 185 -10.79 21.62 -1.42
CA GLY A 185 -9.35 21.33 -1.26
C GLY A 185 -8.45 22.55 -1.07
N GLY A 186 -8.94 23.76 -1.41
CA GLY A 186 -8.18 24.98 -1.28
C GLY A 186 -6.92 24.98 -2.14
N GLY A 187 -5.77 25.26 -1.53
CA GLY A 187 -4.46 25.21 -2.20
C GLY A 187 -3.72 23.89 -2.08
N THR A 188 -4.30 22.89 -1.41
CA THR A 188 -3.69 21.57 -1.24
C THR A 188 -3.86 20.73 -2.51
N GLU A 189 -2.81 20.10 -2.96
CA GLU A 189 -2.85 19.17 -4.10
C GLU A 189 -3.10 17.73 -3.64
N LEU A 190 -3.87 16.96 -4.43
CA LEU A 190 -4.04 15.52 -4.23
C LEU A 190 -3.34 14.75 -5.35
N VAL A 191 -2.62 13.68 -4.97
CA VAL A 191 -2.11 12.63 -5.83
C VAL A 191 -2.57 11.29 -5.27
N VAL A 192 -2.95 10.34 -6.12
CA VAL A 192 -3.39 9.02 -5.66
C VAL A 192 -2.48 7.94 -6.24
N VAL A 193 -2.02 7.04 -5.38
CA VAL A 193 -1.31 5.82 -5.76
C VAL A 193 -2.25 4.63 -5.59
N ASN A 194 -2.40 3.85 -6.65
CA ASN A 194 -3.27 2.67 -6.72
C ASN A 194 -2.43 1.40 -6.87
N PRO A 195 -1.84 0.86 -5.79
CA PRO A 195 -1.06 -0.35 -5.89
C PRO A 195 -1.96 -1.56 -6.14
N THR A 196 -1.40 -2.55 -6.84
CA THR A 196 -2.00 -3.88 -7.03
C THR A 196 -1.70 -4.77 -5.81
N PHE A 197 -1.52 -6.06 -5.98
CA PHE A 197 -1.23 -7.01 -4.91
C PHE A 197 0.19 -6.81 -4.39
N ILE A 198 0.33 -6.24 -3.17
CA ILE A 198 1.63 -5.84 -2.63
C ILE A 198 2.31 -7.01 -1.95
N LEU A 199 3.49 -7.38 -2.45
CA LEU A 199 4.44 -8.32 -1.87
C LEU A 199 5.77 -7.62 -1.57
N GLY A 200 6.77 -8.35 -1.11
CA GLY A 200 8.10 -7.85 -0.75
C GLY A 200 8.39 -8.02 0.75
N PRO A 201 9.64 -7.87 1.18
CA PRO A 201 10.06 -8.15 2.55
C PRO A 201 9.45 -7.18 3.55
N PRO A 202 8.63 -7.65 4.51
CA PRO A 202 8.10 -6.80 5.57
C PRO A 202 9.17 -6.40 6.58
N LEU A 203 9.17 -5.15 7.01
CA LEU A 203 10.05 -4.65 8.08
C LEU A 203 9.47 -4.91 9.47
N THR A 204 8.16 -5.10 9.58
CA THR A 204 7.45 -5.37 10.84
C THR A 204 6.65 -6.67 10.76
N ALA A 205 6.10 -7.11 11.89
CA ALA A 205 5.11 -8.20 11.90
C ALA A 205 3.75 -7.77 11.32
N ALA A 206 3.51 -6.47 11.16
CA ALA A 206 2.32 -5.96 10.50
C ALA A 206 2.41 -6.23 8.99
N THR A 207 1.84 -7.33 8.57
CA THR A 207 1.77 -7.78 7.18
C THR A 207 0.38 -7.53 6.62
N GLY A 208 0.30 -7.12 5.35
CA GLY A 208 -0.98 -6.99 4.66
C GLY A 208 -1.63 -8.34 4.33
N SER A 209 -2.87 -8.30 3.85
CA SER A 209 -3.62 -9.49 3.41
C SER A 209 -2.87 -10.34 2.38
N SER A 210 -2.02 -9.71 1.58
CA SER A 210 -1.18 -10.39 0.59
C SER A 210 -0.18 -11.38 1.21
N MET A 211 0.37 -11.05 2.38
CA MET A 211 1.29 -11.95 3.10
C MET A 211 0.57 -13.16 3.67
N TYR A 212 -0.68 -12.96 4.13
CA TYR A 212 -1.52 -14.08 4.58
C TYR A 212 -1.69 -15.11 3.46
N LEU A 213 -1.92 -14.65 2.22
CA LEU A 213 -2.04 -15.53 1.07
C LEU A 213 -0.80 -16.42 0.88
N ILE A 214 0.40 -15.84 0.89
CA ILE A 214 1.65 -16.61 0.75
C ILE A 214 1.76 -17.62 1.89
N LYS A 215 1.49 -17.22 3.14
CA LYS A 215 1.51 -18.12 4.29
C LYS A 215 0.47 -19.25 4.16
N ALA A 216 -0.74 -18.95 3.71
CA ALA A 216 -1.81 -19.92 3.51
C ALA A 216 -1.46 -20.96 2.41
N MET A 217 -0.75 -20.54 1.36
CA MET A 217 -0.23 -21.48 0.35
C MET A 217 0.83 -22.41 0.95
N PHE A 218 1.82 -21.89 1.67
CA PHE A 218 2.89 -22.71 2.25
C PHE A 218 2.42 -23.61 3.41
N SER A 219 1.46 -23.16 4.21
CA SER A 219 0.88 -23.97 5.30
C SER A 219 -0.04 -25.09 4.80
N GLY A 220 -0.54 -24.99 3.56
CA GLY A 220 -1.56 -25.89 3.01
C GLY A 220 -3.00 -25.52 3.42
N GLU A 221 -3.21 -24.39 4.12
CA GLU A 221 -4.55 -23.86 4.39
C GLU A 221 -5.28 -23.56 3.08
N MET A 222 -4.55 -23.07 2.07
CA MET A 222 -5.03 -22.95 0.70
C MET A 222 -4.68 -24.22 -0.07
N SER A 223 -5.56 -25.19 -0.10
CA SER A 223 -5.34 -26.46 -0.81
C SER A 223 -5.64 -26.40 -2.31
N VAL A 224 -6.48 -25.45 -2.74
CA VAL A 224 -6.88 -25.22 -4.14
C VAL A 224 -6.71 -23.74 -4.45
N ALA A 225 -6.09 -23.43 -5.57
CA ALA A 225 -5.87 -22.04 -6.00
C ALA A 225 -7.19 -21.39 -6.45
N PRO A 226 -7.56 -20.21 -5.92
CA PRO A 226 -8.73 -19.47 -6.41
C PRO A 226 -8.55 -19.05 -7.88
N ARG A 227 -9.66 -19.02 -8.63
CA ARG A 227 -9.67 -18.52 -10.01
C ARG A 227 -9.73 -16.99 -10.04
N HIS A 228 -8.57 -16.39 -10.04
CA HIS A 228 -8.43 -14.93 -10.15
C HIS A 228 -7.03 -14.57 -10.64
N ARG A 229 -6.92 -13.46 -11.41
CA ARG A 229 -5.63 -12.88 -11.81
C ARG A 229 -5.37 -11.57 -11.08
N PHE A 230 -4.10 -11.29 -10.82
CA PHE A 230 -3.68 -10.05 -10.16
C PHE A 230 -2.30 -9.61 -10.64
N GLY A 231 -2.09 -8.30 -10.68
CA GLY A 231 -0.75 -7.73 -10.84
C GLY A 231 -0.01 -7.73 -9.50
N ILE A 232 1.31 -7.80 -9.53
CA ILE A 232 2.17 -7.75 -8.33
C ILE A 232 2.87 -6.40 -8.25
N ALA A 233 2.91 -5.83 -7.06
CA ALA A 233 3.70 -4.66 -6.72
C ALA A 233 4.68 -5.00 -5.58
N ASP A 234 5.90 -4.47 -5.63
CA ASP A 234 6.83 -4.57 -4.51
C ASP A 234 6.59 -3.44 -3.52
N VAL A 235 6.53 -3.74 -2.24
CA VAL A 235 6.31 -2.74 -1.18
C VAL A 235 7.36 -1.63 -1.18
N ARG A 236 8.60 -1.94 -1.57
CA ARG A 236 9.70 -0.98 -1.70
C ARG A 236 9.47 -0.04 -2.88
N ASP A 237 8.93 -0.55 -3.98
CA ASP A 237 8.61 0.22 -5.18
C ASP A 237 7.33 1.04 -5.00
N VAL A 238 6.37 0.52 -4.23
CA VAL A 238 5.20 1.31 -3.80
C VAL A 238 5.65 2.50 -2.97
N ALA A 239 6.58 2.32 -2.01
CA ALA A 239 7.15 3.42 -1.24
C ALA A 239 7.89 4.44 -2.13
N ASP A 240 8.71 3.98 -3.09
CA ASP A 240 9.39 4.85 -4.06
C ASP A 240 8.39 5.62 -4.95
N LEU A 241 7.31 4.96 -5.40
CA LEU A 241 6.25 5.61 -6.17
C LEU A 241 5.59 6.76 -5.41
N HIS A 242 5.31 6.59 -4.10
CA HIS A 242 4.79 7.65 -3.26
C HIS A 242 5.75 8.84 -3.17
N ILE A 243 7.04 8.57 -2.98
CA ILE A 243 8.08 9.63 -2.88
C ILE A 243 8.18 10.41 -4.21
N ARG A 244 8.19 9.71 -5.34
CA ARG A 244 8.22 10.34 -6.67
C ARG A 244 6.96 11.16 -6.94
N ALA A 245 5.79 10.61 -6.60
CA ALA A 245 4.51 11.31 -6.73
C ALA A 245 4.43 12.58 -5.86
N MET A 246 5.04 12.58 -4.68
CA MET A 246 5.16 13.78 -3.85
C MET A 246 6.07 14.83 -4.48
N ALA A 247 7.21 14.40 -5.05
CA ALA A 247 8.24 15.31 -5.55
C ALA A 247 7.92 15.91 -6.94
N ALA A 248 7.20 15.17 -7.80
CA ALA A 248 6.96 15.60 -9.18
C ALA A 248 5.85 16.65 -9.27
N PRO A 249 6.10 17.86 -9.79
CA PRO A 249 5.07 18.88 -9.97
C PRO A 249 3.92 18.41 -10.87
N ALA A 250 4.23 17.63 -11.91
CA ALA A 250 3.26 17.11 -12.87
C ALA A 250 2.32 16.04 -12.30
N ALA A 251 2.57 15.53 -11.08
CA ALA A 251 1.74 14.51 -10.43
C ALA A 251 0.42 15.08 -9.86
N ALA A 252 0.35 16.38 -9.61
CA ALA A 252 -0.83 17.01 -9.02
C ALA A 252 -2.11 16.68 -9.80
N GLY A 253 -3.15 16.25 -9.10
CA GLY A 253 -4.45 15.91 -9.71
C GLY A 253 -4.48 14.57 -10.44
N LYS A 254 -3.47 13.70 -10.28
CA LYS A 254 -3.35 12.44 -11.03
C LYS A 254 -3.39 11.20 -10.12
N ARG A 255 -3.71 10.08 -10.77
CA ARG A 255 -3.65 8.72 -10.26
C ARG A 255 -2.44 8.02 -10.87
N PHE A 256 -1.82 7.10 -10.13
CA PHE A 256 -0.70 6.29 -10.59
C PHE A 256 -0.88 4.83 -10.15
N ILE A 257 -0.92 3.91 -11.10
CA ILE A 257 -0.98 2.48 -10.81
C ILE A 257 0.42 1.99 -10.44
N GLY A 258 0.51 1.33 -9.28
CA GLY A 258 1.72 0.66 -8.81
C GLY A 258 1.65 -0.83 -9.11
N VAL A 259 2.24 -1.28 -10.23
CA VAL A 259 2.31 -2.68 -10.64
C VAL A 259 3.64 -2.96 -11.33
N SER A 260 4.20 -4.16 -11.18
CA SER A 260 5.40 -4.59 -11.91
C SER A 260 5.12 -4.71 -13.43
N ASP A 261 6.19 -4.75 -14.23
CA ASP A 261 6.06 -4.94 -15.68
C ASP A 261 5.68 -6.38 -16.09
N HIS A 262 5.64 -7.30 -15.14
CA HIS A 262 5.20 -8.68 -15.38
C HIS A 262 3.69 -8.70 -15.64
N PRO A 263 3.21 -9.46 -16.64
CA PRO A 263 1.78 -9.65 -16.85
C PRO A 263 1.08 -10.16 -15.57
N PRO A 264 -0.17 -9.76 -15.31
CA PRO A 264 -0.95 -10.29 -14.20
C PRO A 264 -1.00 -11.82 -14.21
N MET A 265 -0.69 -12.44 -13.08
CA MET A 265 -0.65 -13.89 -12.92
C MET A 265 -1.86 -14.42 -12.17
N SER A 266 -2.24 -15.66 -12.41
CA SER A 266 -3.23 -16.38 -11.60
C SER A 266 -2.61 -16.89 -10.30
N TYR A 267 -3.46 -17.29 -9.36
CA TYR A 267 -3.00 -17.97 -8.14
C TYR A 267 -2.28 -19.29 -8.45
N LEU A 268 -2.69 -20.01 -9.50
CA LEU A 268 -2.03 -21.25 -9.90
C LEU A 268 -0.65 -20.98 -10.51
N GLU A 269 -0.52 -19.96 -11.38
CA GLU A 269 0.78 -19.53 -11.94
C GLU A 269 1.75 -19.10 -10.82
N LEU A 270 1.26 -18.37 -9.80
CA LEU A 270 2.05 -18.07 -8.60
C LEU A 270 2.46 -19.35 -7.86
N ALA A 271 1.53 -20.28 -7.65
CA ALA A 271 1.79 -21.55 -6.99
C ALA A 271 2.84 -22.39 -7.73
N GLU A 272 2.78 -22.44 -9.06
CA GLU A 272 3.78 -23.12 -9.90
C GLU A 272 5.16 -22.50 -9.78
N LEU A 273 5.24 -21.16 -9.78
CA LEU A 273 6.49 -20.42 -9.59
C LEU A 273 7.08 -20.72 -8.21
N LEU A 274 6.27 -20.72 -7.15
CA LEU A 274 6.70 -21.05 -5.80
C LEU A 274 7.24 -22.47 -5.70
N ARG A 275 6.54 -23.47 -6.25
CA ARG A 275 7.00 -24.86 -6.26
C ARG A 275 8.30 -25.04 -7.03
N ARG A 276 8.40 -24.45 -8.23
CA ARG A 276 9.60 -24.51 -9.05
C ARG A 276 10.83 -23.91 -8.34
N ARG A 277 10.64 -22.78 -7.62
CA ARG A 277 11.73 -22.06 -7.00
C ARG A 277 12.15 -22.60 -5.65
N PHE A 278 11.19 -23.02 -4.83
CA PHE A 278 11.43 -23.40 -3.42
C PHE A 278 11.35 -24.90 -3.14
N GLY A 279 11.03 -25.72 -4.15
CA GLY A 279 11.09 -27.17 -4.07
C GLY A 279 10.36 -27.75 -2.85
N PRO A 280 11.08 -28.52 -1.99
CA PRO A 280 10.46 -29.18 -0.83
C PRO A 280 9.76 -28.22 0.14
N LEU A 281 10.25 -27.02 0.34
CA LEU A 281 9.61 -26.01 1.18
C LEU A 281 8.19 -25.71 0.69
N ALA A 282 7.95 -25.73 -0.62
CA ALA A 282 6.66 -25.47 -1.26
C ALA A 282 5.80 -26.73 -1.48
N ALA A 283 6.06 -27.83 -0.76
CA ALA A 283 5.36 -29.10 -0.97
C ALA A 283 3.85 -29.03 -0.74
N ARG A 284 3.38 -28.09 0.11
CA ARG A 284 1.95 -27.90 0.42
C ARG A 284 1.26 -26.84 -0.45
N VAL A 285 2.04 -26.15 -1.28
CA VAL A 285 1.50 -25.11 -2.19
C VAL A 285 0.56 -25.76 -3.20
N PRO A 286 -0.62 -25.15 -3.51
CA PRO A 286 -1.63 -25.74 -4.40
C PRO A 286 -1.07 -26.23 -5.73
N THR A 287 -1.60 -27.36 -6.21
CA THR A 287 -1.29 -27.93 -7.53
C THR A 287 -2.45 -27.81 -8.51
N GLU A 288 -3.62 -27.43 -8.01
CA GLU A 288 -4.86 -27.36 -8.77
C GLU A 288 -5.56 -26.02 -8.55
N GLU A 289 -6.30 -25.60 -9.56
CA GLU A 289 -7.16 -24.41 -9.51
C GLU A 289 -8.61 -24.83 -9.29
N ALA A 290 -9.39 -23.99 -8.63
CA ALA A 290 -10.83 -24.19 -8.45
C ALA A 290 -11.52 -24.35 -9.82
N PRO A 291 -12.56 -25.20 -9.93
CA PRO A 291 -13.30 -25.37 -11.18
C PRO A 291 -13.97 -24.07 -11.62
N GLY A 292 -14.11 -23.88 -12.92
CA GLY A 292 -14.75 -22.70 -13.52
C GLY A 292 -14.32 -22.48 -14.96
N ASP A 293 -14.83 -21.41 -15.58
CA ASP A 293 -14.49 -21.02 -16.93
C ASP A 293 -13.05 -20.51 -17.03
N GLU A 294 -12.50 -20.41 -18.23
CA GLU A 294 -11.17 -19.85 -18.47
C GLU A 294 -11.07 -18.43 -17.89
N LEU A 295 -9.95 -18.16 -17.20
CA LEU A 295 -9.71 -16.83 -16.65
C LEU A 295 -9.52 -15.81 -17.77
N PRO A 296 -10.27 -14.71 -17.78
CA PRO A 296 -10.09 -13.69 -18.79
C PRO A 296 -8.67 -13.12 -18.75
N ARG A 297 -8.21 -12.65 -19.90
CA ARG A 297 -6.99 -11.86 -19.97
C ARG A 297 -7.17 -10.63 -19.08
N LEU A 298 -6.11 -10.26 -18.38
CA LEU A 298 -6.04 -9.03 -17.59
C LEU A 298 -4.77 -8.28 -17.98
N VAL A 299 -4.89 -7.02 -18.35
CA VAL A 299 -3.77 -6.11 -18.61
C VAL A 299 -3.91 -4.92 -17.66
N ILE A 300 -2.80 -4.57 -17.02
CA ILE A 300 -2.74 -3.42 -16.10
C ILE A 300 -1.54 -2.58 -16.51
N HIS A 301 -1.81 -1.34 -16.89
CA HIS A 301 -0.78 -0.39 -17.33
C HIS A 301 -0.16 0.33 -16.14
N ASN A 302 1.15 0.57 -16.24
CA ASN A 302 1.93 1.39 -15.31
C ASN A 302 2.73 2.48 -16.05
N ASP A 303 2.38 2.72 -17.32
CA ASP A 303 3.13 3.60 -18.20
C ASP A 303 3.14 5.04 -17.70
N ARG A 304 2.03 5.52 -17.15
CA ARG A 304 1.97 6.86 -16.55
C ARG A 304 3.00 7.04 -15.43
N ALA A 305 3.15 6.06 -14.54
CA ALA A 305 4.14 6.11 -13.46
C ALA A 305 5.57 6.09 -14.02
N LYS A 306 5.82 5.33 -15.07
CA LYS A 306 7.14 5.22 -15.73
C LYS A 306 7.50 6.48 -16.49
N GLU A 307 6.58 7.03 -17.27
CA GLU A 307 6.81 8.17 -18.15
C GLU A 307 6.88 9.49 -17.38
N GLU A 308 5.94 9.74 -16.49
CA GLU A 308 5.83 11.02 -15.80
C GLU A 308 6.68 11.12 -14.54
N LEU A 309 6.91 9.99 -13.84
CA LEU A 309 7.65 9.96 -12.57
C LEU A 309 9.04 9.29 -12.68
N GLY A 310 9.37 8.72 -13.83
CA GLY A 310 10.60 7.95 -14.01
C GLY A 310 10.65 6.70 -13.12
N TRP A 311 9.48 6.23 -12.67
CA TRP A 311 9.38 5.04 -11.80
C TRP A 311 9.84 3.76 -12.52
N ARG A 312 10.47 2.86 -11.80
CA ARG A 312 10.98 1.60 -12.36
C ARG A 312 10.76 0.48 -11.35
N PRO A 313 9.71 -0.35 -11.53
CA PRO A 313 9.41 -1.43 -10.61
C PRO A 313 10.38 -2.60 -10.75
N ARG A 314 10.55 -3.33 -9.65
CA ARG A 314 11.27 -4.62 -9.62
C ARG A 314 10.51 -5.68 -10.40
N PRO A 315 11.22 -6.68 -10.97
CA PRO A 315 10.58 -7.86 -11.52
C PRO A 315 9.73 -8.58 -10.46
N ALA A 316 8.53 -9.01 -10.83
CA ALA A 316 7.61 -9.70 -9.91
C ALA A 316 8.24 -10.97 -9.28
N GLU A 317 9.03 -11.73 -10.06
CA GLU A 317 9.71 -12.93 -9.56
C GLU A 317 10.73 -12.61 -8.45
N ALA A 318 11.45 -11.49 -8.55
CA ALA A 318 12.36 -11.05 -7.50
C ALA A 318 11.58 -10.66 -6.23
N THR A 319 10.49 -9.93 -6.40
CA THR A 319 9.59 -9.56 -5.29
C THR A 319 9.03 -10.78 -4.55
N ILE A 320 8.55 -11.78 -5.30
CA ILE A 320 8.04 -13.03 -4.75
C ILE A 320 9.14 -13.78 -3.98
N ALA A 321 10.33 -13.88 -4.58
CA ALA A 321 11.47 -14.53 -3.96
C ALA A 321 11.88 -13.87 -2.64
N ASP A 322 12.08 -12.56 -2.65
CA ASP A 322 12.45 -11.79 -1.47
C ASP A 322 11.37 -11.91 -0.37
N THR A 323 10.10 -11.99 -0.76
CA THR A 323 8.98 -12.21 0.19
C THR A 323 9.13 -13.53 0.91
N VAL A 324 9.30 -14.63 0.17
CA VAL A 324 9.38 -15.99 0.74
C VAL A 324 10.64 -16.15 1.58
N GLU A 325 11.78 -15.67 1.09
CA GLU A 325 13.04 -15.72 1.81
C GLU A 325 12.97 -14.97 3.14
N ASN A 326 12.40 -13.77 3.16
CA ASN A 326 12.21 -13.00 4.38
C ASN A 326 11.25 -13.69 5.37
N LEU A 327 10.12 -14.23 4.89
CA LEU A 327 9.18 -14.97 5.75
C LEU A 327 9.85 -16.22 6.35
N ARG A 328 10.70 -16.93 5.57
CA ARG A 328 11.47 -18.08 6.04
C ARG A 328 12.48 -17.69 7.12
N GLU A 329 13.27 -16.64 6.89
CA GLU A 329 14.25 -16.12 7.86
C GLU A 329 13.60 -15.71 9.19
N ARG A 330 12.37 -15.26 9.14
CA ARG A 330 11.56 -14.89 10.32
C ARG A 330 10.86 -16.07 10.99
N GLY A 331 10.98 -17.29 10.46
CA GLY A 331 10.29 -18.47 10.97
C GLY A 331 8.76 -18.43 10.77
N GLU A 332 8.29 -17.67 9.79
CA GLU A 332 6.85 -17.47 9.51
C GLU A 332 6.31 -18.41 8.44
N LEU A 333 7.15 -19.29 7.89
CA LEU A 333 6.77 -20.38 6.99
C LEU A 333 7.05 -21.73 7.66
N PRO A 334 6.31 -22.80 7.29
CA PRO A 334 6.61 -24.17 7.74
C PRO A 334 8.05 -24.58 7.37
N GLU A 335 8.65 -25.48 8.17
CA GLU A 335 9.93 -26.13 7.87
C GLU A 335 9.79 -27.18 6.76
#